data_e6c56531b373d1e532225f187f63812f
#
_entry.id   e6c56531b373d1e532225f187f63812f
#
_cell.length_a   1.000
_cell.length_b   1.000
_cell.length_c   1.000
_cell.angle_alpha   90.00
_cell.angle_beta   90.00
_cell.angle_gamma   90.00
#
_symmetry.space_group_name_H-M   'P 1'
#
loop_
_entity.id
_entity.type
_entity.pdbx_description
1 polymer ?
#
loop_
_entity_poly.entity_id
_entity_poly.type
_entity_poly.pdbx_seq_one_letter_code
_entity_poly.pdbx_strand_id
1 'polypeptide(L)'
;MQVTSVGHAGFRIDTKAGSILCDPWVNPAYFASWFPFPDNSGLDWAALGDVDYLYVSHLHKDHFDPQNLREHVNKDAVVLLPDFPVPDLRRELEGLGFSRFFETTDSVKHRVSGPKGDLDVMVIALRAPADGPIGDSGLVVDDGETVAFNMNDARPVDLDVLHTD
;
A
#
# COMPACT_ATOMS: atom_id res chain seq x y z
N MET A 1 -10.13 -7.42 12.43
CA MET A 1 -9.00 -6.68 11.80
C MET A 1 -8.11 -6.06 12.86
N GLN A 2 -6.79 -6.07 12.71
CA GLN A 2 -5.83 -5.35 13.54
C GLN A 2 -5.00 -4.43 12.64
N VAL A 3 -4.85 -3.15 13.02
CA VAL A 3 -4.04 -2.17 12.30
C VAL A 3 -2.90 -1.74 13.21
N THR A 4 -1.67 -1.88 12.72
CA THR A 4 -0.44 -1.52 13.43
C THR A 4 0.30 -0.46 12.62
N SER A 5 0.55 0.71 13.22
CA SER A 5 1.39 1.72 12.58
C SER A 5 2.86 1.29 12.64
N VAL A 6 3.55 1.41 11.51
CA VAL A 6 4.99 1.14 11.39
C VAL A 6 5.82 2.41 11.14
N GLY A 7 5.18 3.56 11.31
CA GLY A 7 5.79 4.89 11.17
C GLY A 7 5.36 5.63 9.91
N HIS A 8 5.27 6.96 9.99
CA HIS A 8 4.80 7.85 8.91
C HIS A 8 3.45 7.37 8.36
N ALA A 9 3.34 7.15 7.07
CA ALA A 9 2.15 6.60 6.40
C ALA A 9 2.13 5.05 6.35
N GLY A 10 3.12 4.39 6.98
CA GLY A 10 3.25 2.94 6.97
C GLY A 10 2.31 2.26 7.96
N PHE A 11 1.58 1.23 7.47
CA PHE A 11 0.71 0.40 8.29
C PHE A 11 0.86 -1.08 7.93
N ARG A 12 0.77 -1.94 8.95
CA ARG A 12 0.47 -3.35 8.76
C ARG A 12 -0.97 -3.60 9.17
N ILE A 13 -1.73 -4.21 8.28
CA ILE A 13 -3.14 -4.56 8.49
C ILE A 13 -3.24 -6.09 8.49
N ASP A 14 -3.56 -6.67 9.65
CA ASP A 14 -3.75 -8.10 9.82
C ASP A 14 -5.25 -8.42 9.85
N THR A 15 -5.70 -9.30 8.95
CA THR A 15 -7.07 -9.80 8.85
C THR A 15 -7.09 -11.32 8.91
N LYS A 16 -8.27 -11.91 9.01
CA LYS A 16 -8.43 -13.38 8.90
C LYS A 16 -8.07 -13.91 7.51
N ALA A 17 -8.20 -13.07 6.47
CA ALA A 17 -7.93 -13.40 5.08
C ALA A 17 -6.49 -13.13 4.64
N GLY A 18 -5.66 -12.60 5.52
CA GLY A 18 -4.25 -12.31 5.26
C GLY A 18 -3.79 -10.99 5.82
N SER A 19 -2.50 -10.72 5.67
CA SER A 19 -1.82 -9.50 6.13
C SER A 19 -1.41 -8.63 4.95
N ILE A 20 -1.53 -7.31 5.13
CA ILE A 20 -1.16 -6.29 4.15
C ILE A 20 -0.10 -5.38 4.78
N LEU A 21 0.99 -5.12 4.08
CA LEU A 21 1.94 -4.07 4.44
C LEU A 21 1.74 -2.87 3.50
N CYS A 22 1.53 -1.69 4.09
CA CYS A 22 1.29 -0.45 3.37
C CYS A 22 2.48 0.49 3.55
N ASP A 23 2.98 1.09 2.46
CA ASP A 23 4.00 2.14 2.44
C ASP A 23 5.16 1.93 3.45
N PRO A 24 5.93 0.84 3.35
CA PRO A 24 6.94 0.48 4.34
C PRO A 24 8.23 1.29 4.16
N TRP A 25 8.23 2.52 4.69
CA TRP A 25 9.37 3.43 4.62
C TRP A 25 10.18 3.42 5.92
N VAL A 26 11.52 3.25 5.80
CA VAL A 26 12.46 3.27 6.93
C VAL A 26 13.74 4.05 6.63
N ASN A 27 14.24 3.99 5.39
CA ASN A 27 15.50 4.66 5.02
C ASN A 27 15.27 6.15 4.74
N PRO A 28 16.28 7.02 5.07
CA PRO A 28 16.15 8.45 4.83
C PRO A 28 15.78 8.79 3.38
N ALA A 29 14.80 9.66 3.20
CA ALA A 29 14.33 10.14 1.91
C ALA A 29 14.87 11.54 1.57
N TYR A 30 14.70 11.97 0.32
CA TYR A 30 15.02 13.34 -0.16
C TYR A 30 16.40 13.84 0.28
N PHE A 31 17.46 13.14 -0.19
CA PHE A 31 18.85 13.45 0.17
C PHE A 31 19.13 13.39 1.69
N ALA A 32 18.50 12.45 2.39
CA ALA A 32 18.58 12.27 3.83
C ALA A 32 18.15 13.52 4.64
N SER A 33 17.20 14.28 4.10
CA SER A 33 16.57 15.40 4.81
C SER A 33 15.25 15.03 5.50
N TRP A 34 14.65 13.89 5.12
CA TRP A 34 13.42 13.37 5.71
C TRP A 34 13.68 12.02 6.36
N PHE A 35 13.07 11.82 7.52
CA PHE A 35 13.17 10.59 8.33
C PHE A 35 11.79 10.19 8.81
N PRO A 36 11.51 8.88 8.94
CA PRO A 36 10.27 8.42 9.56
C PRO A 36 10.14 8.94 11.00
N PHE A 37 8.93 9.32 11.37
CA PHE A 37 8.61 9.66 12.76
C PHE A 37 7.36 8.88 13.20
N PRO A 38 7.40 8.22 14.37
CA PRO A 38 8.58 7.99 15.20
C PRO A 38 9.69 7.20 14.46
N ASP A 39 10.92 7.23 15.01
CA ASP A 39 12.01 6.39 14.46
C ASP A 39 11.60 4.92 14.48
N ASN A 40 11.58 4.32 13.31
CA ASN A 40 11.15 2.95 13.07
C ASN A 40 12.28 2.02 12.62
N SER A 41 13.54 2.51 12.65
CA SER A 41 14.72 1.74 12.24
C SER A 41 14.98 0.51 13.11
N GLY A 42 14.49 0.53 14.34
CA GLY A 42 14.61 -0.57 15.30
C GLY A 42 13.51 -1.63 15.21
N LEU A 43 12.54 -1.50 14.28
CA LEU A 43 11.50 -2.50 14.09
C LEU A 43 12.06 -3.76 13.40
N ASP A 44 11.45 -4.91 13.67
CA ASP A 44 11.75 -6.15 12.95
C ASP A 44 11.11 -6.12 11.56
N TRP A 45 11.80 -5.48 10.62
CA TRP A 45 11.31 -5.33 9.24
C TRP A 45 11.18 -6.65 8.50
N ALA A 46 11.97 -7.68 8.87
CA ALA A 46 11.83 -9.02 8.28
C ALA A 46 10.49 -9.66 8.70
N ALA A 47 10.13 -9.56 9.97
CA ALA A 47 8.83 -10.03 10.45
C ALA A 47 7.66 -9.20 9.93
N LEU A 48 7.84 -7.87 9.82
CA LEU A 48 6.81 -6.97 9.27
C LEU A 48 6.58 -7.21 7.78
N GLY A 49 7.64 -7.52 7.03
CA GLY A 49 7.59 -7.75 5.59
C GLY A 49 7.14 -9.16 5.19
N ASP A 50 7.00 -10.10 6.14
CA ASP A 50 6.39 -11.41 5.87
C ASP A 50 4.85 -11.26 5.83
N VAL A 51 4.36 -10.85 4.67
CA VAL A 51 2.95 -10.53 4.43
C VAL A 51 2.41 -11.23 3.18
N ASP A 52 1.09 -11.35 3.13
CA ASP A 52 0.37 -11.94 1.98
C ASP A 52 0.19 -10.91 0.85
N TYR A 53 0.06 -9.63 1.22
CA TYR A 53 -0.17 -8.52 0.29
C TYR A 53 0.76 -7.34 0.58
N LEU A 54 1.14 -6.64 -0.49
CA LEU A 54 1.84 -5.36 -0.44
C LEU A 54 0.98 -4.28 -1.09
N TYR A 55 0.90 -3.13 -0.46
CA TYR A 55 0.33 -1.93 -1.05
C TYR A 55 1.32 -0.78 -0.95
N VAL A 56 1.59 -0.14 -2.08
CA VAL A 56 2.35 1.10 -2.17
C VAL A 56 1.45 2.14 -2.82
N SER A 57 1.14 3.18 -2.07
CA SER A 57 0.17 4.19 -2.50
C SER A 57 0.65 4.99 -3.70
N HIS A 58 1.93 5.34 -3.76
CA HIS A 58 2.56 6.08 -4.84
C HIS A 58 4.11 6.06 -4.74
N LEU A 59 4.80 6.74 -5.66
CA LEU A 59 6.27 6.68 -5.79
C LEU A 59 7.03 7.78 -5.01
N HIS A 60 6.39 8.56 -4.15
CA HIS A 60 7.15 9.45 -3.28
C HIS A 60 8.07 8.65 -2.35
N LYS A 61 9.24 9.20 -2.07
CA LYS A 61 10.32 8.45 -1.41
C LYS A 61 10.07 8.18 0.08
N ASP A 62 9.11 8.84 0.66
CA ASP A 62 8.61 8.63 2.02
C ASP A 62 7.45 7.61 2.09
N HIS A 63 7.10 7.01 0.95
CA HIS A 63 6.13 5.91 0.80
C HIS A 63 6.76 4.71 0.10
N PHE A 64 7.56 4.97 -0.92
CA PHE A 64 8.27 3.97 -1.71
C PHE A 64 9.75 3.91 -1.29
N ASP A 65 10.10 2.93 -0.45
CA ASP A 65 11.47 2.66 -0.01
C ASP A 65 12.04 1.44 -0.73
N PRO A 66 12.79 1.62 -1.83
CA PRO A 66 13.25 0.50 -2.64
C PRO A 66 14.23 -0.42 -1.90
N GLN A 67 14.99 0.10 -0.92
CA GLN A 67 15.89 -0.72 -0.14
C GLN A 67 15.12 -1.63 0.81
N ASN A 68 14.22 -1.08 1.61
CA ASN A 68 13.41 -1.87 2.54
C ASN A 68 12.53 -2.89 1.79
N LEU A 69 11.89 -2.46 0.70
CA LEU A 69 11.11 -3.35 -0.16
C LEU A 69 11.94 -4.51 -0.72
N ARG A 70 13.19 -4.26 -1.11
CA ARG A 70 14.10 -5.30 -1.66
C ARG A 70 14.55 -6.27 -0.58
N GLU A 71 14.95 -5.77 0.58
CA GLU A 71 15.66 -6.55 1.61
C GLU A 71 14.71 -7.31 2.52
N HIS A 72 13.53 -6.78 2.81
CA HIS A 72 12.70 -7.29 3.89
C HIS A 72 11.30 -7.76 3.47
N VAL A 73 10.74 -7.26 2.35
CA VAL A 73 9.38 -7.62 1.98
C VAL A 73 9.34 -8.89 1.15
N ASN A 74 8.45 -9.82 1.53
CA ASN A 74 8.20 -11.09 0.86
C ASN A 74 7.89 -10.87 -0.64
N LYS A 75 8.68 -11.48 -1.52
CA LYS A 75 8.52 -11.33 -2.98
C LYS A 75 7.34 -12.11 -3.55
N ASP A 76 6.81 -13.07 -2.79
CA ASP A 76 5.60 -13.80 -3.14
C ASP A 76 4.31 -13.07 -2.74
N ALA A 77 4.42 -11.95 -2.01
CA ALA A 77 3.29 -11.10 -1.70
C ALA A 77 2.60 -10.59 -2.98
N VAL A 78 1.27 -10.57 -2.96
CA VAL A 78 0.50 -10.00 -4.07
C VAL A 78 0.46 -8.48 -3.91
N VAL A 79 0.97 -7.75 -4.90
CA VAL A 79 0.89 -6.30 -4.91
C VAL A 79 -0.51 -5.87 -5.31
N LEU A 80 -1.20 -5.14 -4.43
CA LEU A 80 -2.45 -4.46 -4.75
C LEU A 80 -2.10 -3.18 -5.52
N LEU A 81 -2.21 -3.23 -6.84
CA LEU A 81 -1.68 -2.20 -7.72
C LEU A 81 -2.75 -1.13 -8.02
N PRO A 82 -2.51 0.16 -7.69
CA PRO A 82 -3.38 1.25 -8.08
C PRO A 82 -3.52 1.39 -9.60
N ASP A 83 -4.72 1.79 -10.06
CA ASP A 83 -4.99 2.05 -11.48
C ASP A 83 -4.47 3.42 -11.91
N PHE A 84 -3.15 3.54 -12.02
CA PHE A 84 -2.51 4.75 -12.50
C PHE A 84 -2.39 4.77 -14.02
N PRO A 85 -2.43 5.97 -14.65
CA PRO A 85 -2.32 6.11 -16.10
C PRO A 85 -0.92 5.77 -16.64
N VAL A 86 0.10 5.73 -15.75
CA VAL A 86 1.49 5.40 -16.09
C VAL A 86 1.94 4.16 -15.32
N PRO A 87 2.70 3.26 -15.95
CA PRO A 87 3.09 1.99 -15.35
C PRO A 87 4.33 2.08 -14.44
N ASP A 88 4.72 3.27 -14.00
CA ASP A 88 6.01 3.48 -13.34
C ASP A 88 6.08 2.76 -12.00
N LEU A 89 5.04 2.82 -11.16
CA LEU A 89 4.98 2.08 -9.90
C LEU A 89 5.16 0.57 -10.13
N ARG A 90 4.48 0.01 -11.12
CA ARG A 90 4.61 -1.40 -11.47
C ARG A 90 6.05 -1.74 -11.88
N ARG A 91 6.65 -0.94 -12.77
CA ARG A 91 8.02 -1.16 -13.26
C ARG A 91 9.05 -1.12 -12.14
N GLU A 92 8.91 -0.16 -11.23
CA GLU A 92 9.80 -0.07 -10.06
C GLU A 92 9.68 -1.31 -9.18
N LEU A 93 8.46 -1.77 -8.88
CA LEU A 93 8.24 -2.97 -8.08
C LEU A 93 8.71 -4.24 -8.78
N GLU A 94 8.52 -4.38 -10.09
CA GLU A 94 9.09 -5.47 -10.91
C GLU A 94 10.62 -5.47 -10.83
N GLY A 95 11.25 -4.30 -10.90
CA GLY A 95 12.70 -4.13 -10.73
C GLY A 95 13.22 -4.53 -9.32
N LEU A 96 12.35 -4.55 -8.32
CA LEU A 96 12.65 -5.02 -6.97
C LEU A 96 12.37 -6.52 -6.77
N GLY A 97 11.88 -7.23 -7.80
CA GLY A 97 11.64 -8.67 -7.77
C GLY A 97 10.20 -9.08 -7.46
N PHE A 98 9.26 -8.15 -7.37
CA PHE A 98 7.84 -8.51 -7.27
C PHE A 98 7.31 -8.95 -8.63
N SER A 99 6.51 -10.01 -8.65
CA SER A 99 5.98 -10.59 -9.90
C SER A 99 4.47 -10.88 -9.84
N ARG A 100 3.88 -10.77 -8.67
CA ARG A 100 2.46 -11.06 -8.45
C ARG A 100 1.71 -9.75 -8.23
N PHE A 101 0.91 -9.36 -9.20
CA PHE A 101 0.13 -8.11 -9.16
C PHE A 101 -1.35 -8.41 -9.27
N PHE A 102 -2.12 -7.77 -8.40
CA PHE A 102 -3.57 -7.66 -8.53
C PHE A 102 -3.88 -6.24 -8.98
N GLU A 103 -4.24 -6.08 -10.25
CA GLU A 103 -4.59 -4.79 -10.83
C GLU A 103 -5.99 -4.39 -10.38
N THR A 104 -6.10 -3.27 -9.67
CA THR A 104 -7.39 -2.72 -9.27
C THR A 104 -7.93 -1.79 -10.35
N THR A 105 -9.24 -1.55 -10.31
CA THR A 105 -9.88 -0.46 -11.06
C THR A 105 -10.19 0.64 -10.07
N ASP A 106 -9.91 1.88 -10.45
CA ASP A 106 -10.14 3.04 -9.58
C ASP A 106 -11.56 3.06 -9.02
N SER A 107 -11.64 3.18 -7.68
CA SER A 107 -12.90 3.28 -6.92
C SER A 107 -13.87 2.10 -7.12
N VAL A 108 -13.36 0.95 -7.55
CA VAL A 108 -14.16 -0.28 -7.67
C VAL A 108 -13.77 -1.26 -6.58
N LYS A 109 -14.78 -1.81 -5.90
CA LYS A 109 -14.59 -2.88 -4.91
C LYS A 109 -14.24 -4.19 -5.61
N HIS A 110 -13.13 -4.78 -5.22
CA HIS A 110 -12.62 -6.05 -5.74
C HIS A 110 -12.56 -7.09 -4.63
N ARG A 111 -12.92 -8.32 -4.94
CA ARG A 111 -12.67 -9.47 -4.08
C ARG A 111 -11.35 -10.13 -4.48
N VAL A 112 -10.41 -10.13 -3.54
CA VAL A 112 -9.12 -10.79 -3.72
C VAL A 112 -9.13 -12.11 -2.96
N SER A 113 -8.98 -13.21 -3.68
CA SER A 113 -8.91 -14.54 -3.07
C SER A 113 -7.46 -14.89 -2.75
N GLY A 114 -7.18 -15.10 -1.49
CA GLY A 114 -5.87 -15.48 -0.98
C GLY A 114 -5.89 -16.86 -0.31
N PRO A 115 -4.71 -17.38 0.09
CA PRO A 115 -4.60 -18.70 0.70
C PRO A 115 -5.30 -18.81 2.06
N LYS A 116 -5.59 -17.69 2.72
CA LYS A 116 -6.23 -17.61 4.04
C LYS A 116 -7.71 -17.22 3.97
N GLY A 117 -8.23 -16.91 2.78
CA GLY A 117 -9.60 -16.51 2.56
C GLY A 117 -9.74 -15.34 1.59
N ASP A 118 -10.97 -14.86 1.46
CA ASP A 118 -11.28 -13.72 0.60
C ASP A 118 -11.21 -12.41 1.37
N LEU A 119 -10.70 -11.37 0.72
CA LEU A 119 -10.59 -10.02 1.22
C LEU A 119 -11.19 -9.05 0.20
N ASP A 120 -12.07 -8.18 0.61
CA ASP A 120 -12.58 -7.13 -0.26
C ASP A 120 -11.67 -5.88 -0.13
N VAL A 121 -11.21 -5.38 -1.26
CA VAL A 121 -10.36 -4.18 -1.34
C VAL A 121 -10.90 -3.20 -2.37
N MET A 122 -10.70 -1.91 -2.12
CA MET A 122 -10.93 -0.85 -3.10
C MET A 122 -9.76 0.12 -3.04
N VAL A 123 -9.19 0.44 -4.18
CA VAL A 123 -8.17 1.48 -4.31
C VAL A 123 -8.79 2.70 -4.96
N ILE A 124 -8.68 3.85 -4.31
CA ILE A 124 -9.11 5.14 -4.82
C ILE A 124 -7.87 5.82 -5.39
N ALA A 125 -7.74 5.79 -6.72
CA ALA A 125 -6.58 6.33 -7.42
C ALA A 125 -6.82 7.78 -7.82
N LEU A 126 -6.09 8.70 -7.21
CA LEU A 126 -6.15 10.12 -7.56
C LEU A 126 -5.27 10.38 -8.78
N ARG A 127 -5.90 10.85 -9.83
CA ARG A 127 -5.27 11.16 -11.12
C ARG A 127 -5.29 12.66 -11.42
N ALA A 128 -5.50 13.48 -10.38
CA ALA A 128 -5.63 14.91 -10.54
C ALA A 128 -4.29 15.56 -10.96
N PRO A 129 -4.31 16.64 -11.74
CA PRO A 129 -3.09 17.33 -12.16
C PRO A 129 -2.21 17.81 -11.00
N ALA A 130 -2.78 18.01 -9.81
CA ALA A 130 -2.05 18.41 -8.61
C ALA A 130 -1.08 17.35 -8.11
N ASP A 131 -1.38 16.06 -8.36
CA ASP A 131 -0.57 14.94 -7.90
C ASP A 131 0.40 14.45 -9.00
N GLY A 132 0.40 15.16 -10.14
CA GLY A 132 1.23 14.87 -11.30
C GLY A 132 0.84 13.56 -12.00
N PRO A 133 1.64 13.11 -12.98
CA PRO A 133 1.37 11.89 -13.73
C PRO A 133 1.60 10.61 -12.91
N ILE A 134 2.25 10.73 -11.75
CA ILE A 134 2.61 9.61 -10.88
C ILE A 134 1.41 9.14 -10.05
N GLY A 135 0.43 10.04 -9.83
CA GLY A 135 -0.77 9.77 -9.04
C GLY A 135 -0.49 9.67 -7.55
N ASP A 136 -1.56 9.49 -6.81
CA ASP A 136 -1.59 9.11 -5.40
C ASP A 136 -2.81 8.21 -5.18
N SER A 137 -2.85 7.44 -4.10
CA SER A 137 -3.99 6.56 -3.87
C SER A 137 -4.23 6.26 -2.39
N GLY A 138 -5.49 5.94 -2.06
CA GLY A 138 -5.91 5.40 -0.78
C GLY A 138 -6.43 3.98 -0.92
N LEU A 139 -6.30 3.19 0.15
CA LEU A 139 -6.72 1.79 0.19
C LEU A 139 -7.84 1.59 1.21
N VAL A 140 -8.98 1.09 0.76
CA VAL A 140 -10.04 0.55 1.62
C VAL A 140 -9.88 -0.95 1.71
N VAL A 141 -9.94 -1.49 2.92
CA VAL A 141 -9.89 -2.94 3.22
C VAL A 141 -11.11 -3.32 4.03
N ASP A 142 -11.84 -4.33 3.56
CA ASP A 142 -13.03 -4.87 4.23
C ASP A 142 -12.85 -6.38 4.44
N ASP A 143 -12.83 -6.82 5.71
CA ASP A 143 -12.70 -8.24 6.08
C ASP A 143 -14.06 -8.91 6.38
N GLY A 144 -15.16 -8.23 6.07
CA GLY A 144 -16.53 -8.65 6.32
C GLY A 144 -17.03 -8.38 7.74
N GLU A 145 -16.18 -7.93 8.65
CA GLU A 145 -16.54 -7.54 10.02
C GLU A 145 -16.19 -6.06 10.28
N THR A 146 -15.12 -5.59 9.66
CA THR A 146 -14.56 -4.24 9.86
C THR A 146 -14.04 -3.70 8.54
N VAL A 147 -14.26 -2.40 8.34
CA VAL A 147 -13.70 -1.67 7.20
C VAL A 147 -12.63 -0.70 7.73
N ALA A 148 -11.45 -0.73 7.12
CA ALA A 148 -10.39 0.24 7.35
C ALA A 148 -10.10 1.01 6.07
N PHE A 149 -9.92 2.32 6.19
CA PHE A 149 -9.51 3.19 5.09
C PHE A 149 -8.15 3.83 5.41
N ASN A 150 -7.11 3.39 4.71
CA ASN A 150 -5.82 4.05 4.68
C ASN A 150 -5.87 5.14 3.60
N MET A 151 -6.22 6.34 4.01
CA MET A 151 -6.34 7.49 3.10
C MET A 151 -4.96 7.98 2.63
N ASN A 152 -3.93 7.85 3.48
CA ASN A 152 -2.60 8.28 3.17
C ASN A 152 -2.55 9.78 2.80
N ASP A 153 -1.79 10.18 1.77
CA ASP A 153 -1.76 11.54 1.23
C ASP A 153 -2.91 11.81 0.25
N ALA A 154 -3.63 10.76 -0.14
CA ALA A 154 -4.75 10.86 -1.06
C ALA A 154 -5.85 11.79 -0.50
N ARG A 155 -6.37 12.65 -1.36
CA ARG A 155 -7.45 13.60 -1.04
C ARG A 155 -8.64 13.34 -1.95
N PRO A 156 -9.44 12.29 -1.68
CA PRO A 156 -10.59 12.00 -2.52
C PRO A 156 -11.54 13.20 -2.54
N VAL A 157 -11.84 13.69 -3.75
CA VAL A 157 -12.75 14.83 -3.95
C VAL A 157 -14.20 14.39 -3.94
N ASP A 158 -14.46 13.14 -4.24
CA ASP A 158 -15.78 12.54 -4.21
C ASP A 158 -15.86 11.53 -3.06
N LEU A 159 -16.53 11.94 -1.98
CA LEU A 159 -16.71 11.08 -0.80
C LEU A 159 -17.84 10.06 -0.98
N ASP A 160 -18.66 10.17 -2.02
CA ASP A 160 -19.75 9.22 -2.26
C ASP A 160 -19.23 7.84 -2.63
N VAL A 161 -17.99 7.74 -3.16
CA VAL A 161 -17.31 6.46 -3.41
C VAL A 161 -17.07 5.64 -2.13
N LEU A 162 -17.05 6.29 -0.96
CA LEU A 162 -16.89 5.63 0.34
C LEU A 162 -18.20 5.06 0.90
N HIS A 163 -19.34 5.37 0.28
CA HIS A 163 -20.67 4.92 0.68
C HIS A 163 -21.17 3.75 -0.20
N THR A 164 -20.28 2.98 -0.77
CA THR A 164 -20.68 1.77 -1.50
C THR A 164 -21.15 0.70 -0.53
N ASP A 165 -22.45 0.34 -0.61
CA ASP A 165 -23.10 -0.75 0.14
C ASP A 165 -22.43 -2.11 -0.13
#